data_cdc4fa7bdf0562e6b7961c06177b54ab
#
_entry.id   cdc4fa7bdf0562e6b7961c06177b54ab
#
_cell.length_a   1.000
_cell.length_b   1.000
_cell.length_c   1.000
_cell.angle_alpha   90.00
_cell.angle_beta   90.00
_cell.angle_gamma   90.00
#
_symmetry.space_group_name_H-M   'P 1'
#
loop_
_entity.id
_entity.type
_entity.pdbx_description
1 polymer ?
#
loop_
_entity_poly.entity_id
_entity_poly.type
_entity_poly.pdbx_seq_one_letter_code
_entity_poly.pdbx_strand_id
1 'polypeptide(L)'
;GCGTCIGNSGPLREDVAAAIREQDLVAAAVLSGNRNFEGRVHPQCKANYLCSPPLVVAFALAGRVDVDLDAEPIGAGADGKPVYLRDLWPSAAEINALLAQANDPKLYAETYRDVNQYTPEWNQIEVAHQPTFAWHADSTYVREPPFLAAAKPSPEISGARILGLFGDFITTDHISPAGTIAKDSPAARYLVERGIEPKNFNSYGSRRGNHEVMMRGTFANVRLRNRMASREGGWTKLQPSGEETS
;
A
#
# COMPACT_ATOMS: atom_id res chain seq x y z
N GLY A 1 9.14 -6.73 -8.51
CA GLY A 1 8.26 -5.80 -9.13
C GLY A 1 8.48 -4.37 -8.68
N CYS A 2 8.31 -3.47 -9.58
CA CYS A 2 8.39 -2.06 -9.31
C CYS A 2 7.21 -1.65 -8.41
N GLY A 3 7.49 -1.08 -7.24
CA GLY A 3 6.47 -0.41 -6.46
C GLY A 3 5.99 0.82 -7.22
N THR A 4 4.72 0.88 -7.55
CA THR A 4 4.11 2.11 -8.05
C THR A 4 4.11 3.17 -6.95
N CYS A 5 3.75 4.39 -7.26
CA CYS A 5 3.66 5.49 -6.29
C CYS A 5 2.74 5.15 -5.09
N ILE A 6 1.74 4.31 -5.28
CA ILE A 6 0.86 3.81 -4.21
C ILE A 6 1.47 2.61 -3.48
N GLY A 7 2.23 1.77 -4.17
CA GLY A 7 3.10 0.74 -3.61
C GLY A 7 2.47 -0.27 -2.67
N ASN A 8 1.22 -0.64 -2.88
CA ASN A 8 0.58 -1.69 -2.08
C ASN A 8 1.04 -3.07 -2.55
N SER A 9 1.38 -3.96 -1.60
CA SER A 9 1.84 -5.32 -1.90
C SER A 9 0.71 -6.27 -2.34
N GLY A 10 -0.52 -5.83 -2.26
CA GLY A 10 -1.68 -6.69 -2.46
C GLY A 10 -1.96 -7.63 -1.26
N PRO A 11 -3.00 -8.46 -1.35
CA PRO A 11 -3.35 -9.38 -0.30
C PRO A 11 -2.31 -10.51 -0.16
N LEU A 12 -2.12 -11.00 1.05
CA LEU A 12 -1.46 -12.28 1.27
C LEU A 12 -2.36 -13.42 0.77
N ARG A 13 -1.74 -14.56 0.45
CA ARG A 13 -2.51 -15.79 0.24
C ARG A 13 -3.33 -16.09 1.49
N GLU A 14 -4.56 -16.57 1.30
CA GLU A 14 -5.49 -16.76 2.42
C GLU A 14 -4.96 -17.77 3.45
N ASP A 15 -4.31 -18.84 3.01
CA ASP A 15 -3.68 -19.84 3.88
C ASP A 15 -2.56 -19.23 4.75
N VAL A 16 -1.74 -18.33 4.18
CA VAL A 16 -0.70 -17.61 4.91
C VAL A 16 -1.31 -16.62 5.89
N ALA A 17 -2.30 -15.85 5.45
CA ALA A 17 -2.98 -14.88 6.30
C ALA A 17 -3.71 -15.57 7.47
N ALA A 18 -4.34 -16.73 7.23
CA ALA A 18 -4.96 -17.54 8.26
C ALA A 18 -3.92 -18.07 9.27
N ALA A 19 -2.81 -18.64 8.81
CA ALA A 19 -1.76 -19.16 9.67
C ALA A 19 -1.16 -18.07 10.59
N ILE A 20 -0.90 -16.86 10.05
CA ILE A 20 -0.41 -15.72 10.84
C ILE A 20 -1.40 -15.36 11.93
N ARG A 21 -2.69 -15.31 11.62
CA ARG A 21 -3.74 -14.90 12.56
C ARG A 21 -4.00 -15.96 13.63
N GLU A 22 -4.11 -17.23 13.23
CA GLU A 22 -4.49 -18.34 14.12
C GLU A 22 -3.37 -18.75 15.08
N GLN A 23 -2.12 -18.58 14.66
CA GLN A 23 -0.94 -18.93 15.45
C GLN A 23 -0.24 -17.72 16.06
N ASP A 24 -0.80 -16.52 15.90
CA ASP A 24 -0.21 -15.23 16.34
C ASP A 24 1.26 -15.07 15.92
N LEU A 25 1.56 -15.40 14.67
CA LEU A 25 2.93 -15.37 14.17
C LEU A 25 3.43 -13.93 13.99
N VAL A 26 4.70 -13.72 14.28
CA VAL A 26 5.39 -12.48 13.93
C VAL A 26 5.87 -12.58 12.48
N ALA A 27 5.06 -12.11 11.56
CA ALA A 27 5.42 -12.10 10.14
C ALA A 27 6.16 -10.83 9.77
N ALA A 28 7.24 -10.98 8.99
CA ALA A 28 7.99 -9.89 8.39
C ALA A 28 7.83 -9.89 6.87
N ALA A 29 7.82 -8.69 6.27
CA ALA A 29 7.89 -8.52 4.83
C ALA A 29 9.27 -8.03 4.42
N VAL A 30 9.83 -8.63 3.37
CA VAL A 30 11.08 -8.21 2.76
C VAL A 30 10.78 -7.76 1.33
N LEU A 31 11.09 -6.53 1.00
CA LEU A 31 10.66 -5.85 -0.22
C LEU A 31 11.83 -5.20 -0.95
N SER A 32 11.70 -5.07 -2.26
CA SER A 32 12.59 -4.23 -3.07
C SER A 32 11.76 -3.19 -3.82
N GLY A 33 11.86 -1.93 -3.45
CA GLY A 33 11.28 -0.83 -4.24
C GLY A 33 10.10 -0.07 -3.66
N ASN A 34 9.58 -0.40 -2.48
CA ASN A 34 8.59 0.43 -1.80
C ASN A 34 9.21 1.13 -0.59
N ARG A 35 9.01 2.45 -0.47
CA ARG A 35 9.56 3.26 0.62
C ARG A 35 8.55 3.59 1.72
N ASN A 36 7.28 3.33 1.52
CA ASN A 36 6.20 3.65 2.45
C ASN A 36 5.63 2.36 3.02
N PHE A 37 6.23 1.87 4.10
CA PHE A 37 5.93 0.54 4.62
C PHE A 37 4.67 0.47 5.47
N GLU A 38 4.50 1.43 6.35
CA GLU A 38 3.39 1.39 7.30
C GLU A 38 2.04 1.52 6.62
N GLY A 39 1.20 0.51 6.83
CA GLY A 39 -0.14 0.45 6.25
C GLY A 39 -0.21 0.14 4.75
N ARG A 40 0.95 0.07 4.04
CA ARG A 40 0.98 -0.21 2.60
C ARG A 40 1.40 -1.62 2.24
N VAL A 41 2.10 -2.33 3.12
CA VAL A 41 2.49 -3.71 2.88
C VAL A 41 1.30 -4.63 3.19
N HIS A 42 1.12 -4.99 4.43
CA HIS A 42 -0.04 -5.75 4.87
C HIS A 42 -0.24 -5.56 6.38
N PRO A 43 -1.48 -5.44 6.86
CA PRO A 43 -1.75 -5.20 8.30
C PRO A 43 -1.20 -6.29 9.24
N GLN A 44 -1.07 -7.52 8.75
CA GLN A 44 -0.54 -8.65 9.53
C GLN A 44 0.99 -8.73 9.56
N CYS A 45 1.71 -7.93 8.75
CA CYS A 45 3.16 -7.85 8.80
C CYS A 45 3.57 -6.88 9.91
N LYS A 46 4.24 -7.41 10.96
CA LYS A 46 4.68 -6.62 12.12
C LYS A 46 6.01 -5.91 11.88
N ALA A 47 6.80 -6.36 10.89
CA ALA A 47 8.06 -5.75 10.50
C ALA A 47 8.20 -5.71 8.98
N ASN A 48 8.85 -4.66 8.46
CA ASN A 48 9.04 -4.48 7.03
C ASN A 48 10.49 -4.08 6.76
N TYR A 49 11.14 -4.79 5.84
CA TYR A 49 12.53 -4.58 5.49
C TYR A 49 12.66 -4.24 4.00
N LEU A 50 13.50 -3.27 3.70
CA LEU A 50 13.85 -2.91 2.33
C LEU A 50 15.21 -3.50 1.99
N CYS A 51 15.25 -4.34 0.97
CA CYS A 51 16.47 -4.99 0.50
C CYS A 51 16.60 -4.85 -1.02
N SER A 52 17.79 -5.17 -1.54
CA SER A 52 17.98 -5.34 -2.99
C SER A 52 17.17 -6.54 -3.51
N PRO A 53 16.75 -6.55 -4.79
CA PRO A 53 16.03 -7.69 -5.35
C PRO A 53 16.70 -9.06 -5.12
N PRO A 54 18.01 -9.23 -5.24
CA PRO A 54 18.67 -10.50 -4.94
C PRO A 54 18.52 -10.92 -3.47
N LEU A 55 18.62 -9.99 -2.54
CA LEU A 55 18.45 -10.28 -1.11
C LEU A 55 17.01 -10.66 -0.76
N VAL A 56 16.02 -10.08 -1.44
CA VAL A 56 14.61 -10.52 -1.27
C VAL A 56 14.48 -12.01 -1.62
N VAL A 57 15.14 -12.47 -2.68
CA VAL A 57 15.16 -13.90 -3.05
C VAL A 57 15.87 -14.72 -1.99
N ALA A 58 17.01 -14.26 -1.48
CA ALA A 58 17.78 -14.95 -0.45
C ALA A 58 16.95 -15.14 0.84
N PHE A 59 16.29 -14.10 1.34
CA PHE A 59 15.41 -14.19 2.50
C PHE A 59 14.17 -15.06 2.25
N ALA A 60 13.65 -15.08 1.02
CA ALA A 60 12.55 -15.98 0.66
C ALA A 60 12.98 -17.45 0.69
N LEU A 61 14.21 -17.76 0.30
CA LEU A 61 14.78 -19.11 0.40
C LEU A 61 15.06 -19.51 1.85
N ALA A 62 15.61 -18.59 2.64
CA ALA A 62 15.88 -18.81 4.06
C ALA A 62 14.57 -18.97 4.89
N GLY A 63 13.47 -18.37 4.48
CA GLY A 63 12.18 -18.40 5.16
C GLY A 63 12.12 -17.61 6.48
N ARG A 64 13.18 -16.88 6.82
CA ARG A 64 13.32 -16.08 8.04
C ARG A 64 14.19 -14.85 7.80
N VAL A 65 14.05 -13.82 8.64
CA VAL A 65 14.80 -12.57 8.51
C VAL A 65 15.93 -12.40 9.54
N ASP A 66 15.96 -13.25 10.54
CA ASP A 66 16.97 -13.29 11.61
C ASP A 66 18.15 -14.20 11.32
N VAL A 67 18.44 -14.44 10.04
CA VAL A 67 19.56 -15.26 9.53
C VAL A 67 20.78 -14.39 9.27
N ASP A 68 21.95 -14.86 9.73
CA ASP A 68 23.23 -14.31 9.31
C ASP A 68 23.61 -14.88 7.95
N LEU A 69 23.39 -14.09 6.90
CA LEU A 69 23.62 -14.50 5.51
C LEU A 69 25.09 -14.78 5.17
N ASP A 70 26.04 -14.32 5.99
CA ASP A 70 27.47 -14.58 5.82
C ASP A 70 27.89 -15.89 6.49
N ALA A 71 27.29 -16.25 7.62
CA ALA A 71 27.71 -17.36 8.47
C ALA A 71 26.76 -18.56 8.45
N GLU A 72 25.45 -18.35 8.26
CA GLU A 72 24.44 -19.38 8.32
C GLU A 72 24.00 -19.87 6.94
N PRO A 73 23.63 -21.15 6.78
CA PRO A 73 23.04 -21.64 5.54
C PRO A 73 21.63 -21.08 5.35
N ILE A 74 21.28 -20.72 4.11
CA ILE A 74 19.95 -20.28 3.72
C ILE A 74 19.02 -21.45 3.35
N GLY A 75 19.52 -22.66 3.31
CA GLY A 75 18.76 -23.86 3.00
C GLY A 75 19.63 -25.10 2.85
N ALA A 76 19.03 -26.17 2.34
CA ALA A 76 19.72 -27.41 2.00
C ALA A 76 19.51 -27.75 0.53
N GLY A 77 20.56 -28.25 -0.13
CA GLY A 77 20.51 -28.75 -1.49
C GLY A 77 19.75 -30.09 -1.59
N ALA A 78 19.51 -30.53 -2.80
CA ALA A 78 18.86 -31.82 -3.06
C ALA A 78 19.65 -33.01 -2.50
N ASP A 79 20.96 -32.83 -2.30
CA ASP A 79 21.87 -33.82 -1.68
C ASP A 79 21.90 -33.70 -0.13
N GLY A 80 21.08 -32.85 0.45
CA GLY A 80 20.99 -32.61 1.89
C GLY A 80 22.11 -31.73 2.47
N LYS A 81 23.05 -31.24 1.65
CA LYS A 81 24.13 -30.38 2.13
C LYS A 81 23.65 -28.94 2.35
N PRO A 82 24.22 -28.23 3.34
CA PRO A 82 23.91 -26.83 3.58
C PRO A 82 24.31 -25.96 2.36
N VAL A 83 23.41 -25.03 1.98
CA VAL A 83 23.64 -24.05 0.93
C VAL A 83 23.72 -22.68 1.56
N TYR A 84 24.79 -21.96 1.27
CA TYR A 84 25.03 -20.60 1.78
C TYR A 84 24.74 -19.56 0.70
N LEU A 85 24.55 -18.32 1.10
CA LEU A 85 24.33 -17.23 0.13
C LEU A 85 25.45 -17.10 -0.89
N ARG A 86 26.71 -17.27 -0.46
CA ARG A 86 27.90 -17.23 -1.32
C ARG A 86 27.89 -18.27 -2.44
N ASP A 87 27.20 -19.40 -2.24
CA ASP A 87 27.09 -20.47 -3.23
C ASP A 87 26.14 -20.13 -4.37
N LEU A 88 25.20 -19.20 -4.10
CA LEU A 88 24.17 -18.74 -5.04
C LEU A 88 24.44 -17.34 -5.59
N TRP A 89 25.34 -16.58 -4.95
CA TRP A 89 25.58 -15.21 -5.36
C TRP A 89 26.33 -15.15 -6.70
N PRO A 90 25.79 -14.43 -7.70
CA PRO A 90 26.40 -14.39 -9.01
C PRO A 90 27.74 -13.65 -8.98
N SER A 91 28.69 -14.14 -9.76
CA SER A 91 29.98 -13.47 -9.95
C SER A 91 29.82 -12.16 -10.73
N ALA A 92 30.78 -11.25 -10.57
CA ALA A 92 30.81 -10.00 -11.34
C ALA A 92 30.86 -10.26 -12.87
N ALA A 93 31.49 -11.36 -13.31
CA ALA A 93 31.53 -11.74 -14.71
C ALA A 93 30.15 -12.12 -15.26
N GLU A 94 29.39 -12.92 -14.51
CA GLU A 94 28.01 -13.29 -14.86
C GLU A 94 27.09 -12.06 -14.91
N ILE A 95 27.18 -11.19 -13.91
CA ILE A 95 26.40 -9.94 -13.87
C ILE A 95 26.72 -9.07 -15.09
N ASN A 96 28.02 -8.88 -15.41
CA ASN A 96 28.42 -8.02 -16.51
C ASN A 96 27.99 -8.60 -17.88
N ALA A 97 28.02 -9.92 -18.03
CA ALA A 97 27.52 -10.56 -19.25
C ALA A 97 26.04 -10.35 -19.48
N LEU A 98 25.25 -10.40 -18.41
CA LEU A 98 23.80 -10.15 -18.47
C LEU A 98 23.46 -8.65 -18.62
N LEU A 99 24.26 -7.76 -18.01
CA LEU A 99 24.08 -6.30 -18.17
C LEU A 99 24.26 -5.86 -19.62
N ALA A 100 25.20 -6.46 -20.34
CA ALA A 100 25.41 -6.17 -21.77
C ALA A 100 24.15 -6.49 -22.59
N GLN A 101 23.46 -7.57 -22.28
CA GLN A 101 22.20 -7.95 -22.93
C GLN A 101 21.04 -7.04 -22.49
N ALA A 102 20.94 -6.77 -21.18
CA ALA A 102 19.86 -5.93 -20.63
C ALA A 102 19.91 -4.48 -21.12
N ASN A 103 21.09 -3.99 -21.47
CA ASN A 103 21.29 -2.62 -21.96
C ASN A 103 21.20 -2.48 -23.50
N ASP A 104 20.78 -3.52 -24.21
CA ASP A 104 20.57 -3.42 -25.66
C ASP A 104 19.43 -2.42 -25.98
N PRO A 105 19.71 -1.30 -26.68
CA PRO A 105 18.68 -0.32 -27.02
C PRO A 105 17.52 -0.89 -27.83
N LYS A 106 17.73 -2.00 -28.56
CA LYS A 106 16.67 -2.66 -29.33
C LYS A 106 15.58 -3.22 -28.43
N LEU A 107 15.92 -3.75 -27.26
CA LEU A 107 14.94 -4.25 -26.30
C LEU A 107 13.97 -3.16 -25.84
N TYR A 108 14.49 -1.96 -25.59
CA TYR A 108 13.67 -0.81 -25.23
C TYR A 108 12.80 -0.36 -26.39
N ALA A 109 13.36 -0.24 -27.60
CA ALA A 109 12.62 0.15 -28.79
C ALA A 109 11.51 -0.86 -29.10
N GLU A 110 11.74 -2.15 -28.98
CA GLU A 110 10.73 -3.18 -29.17
C GLU A 110 9.69 -3.19 -28.08
N THR A 111 10.09 -3.09 -26.81
CA THR A 111 9.19 -3.08 -25.68
C THR A 111 8.23 -1.87 -25.68
N TYR A 112 8.71 -0.70 -26.11
CA TYR A 112 7.90 0.51 -26.04
C TYR A 112 7.30 0.93 -27.40
N ARG A 113 7.51 0.15 -28.46
CA ARG A 113 6.99 0.45 -29.81
C ARG A 113 5.50 0.69 -29.83
N ASP A 114 4.76 -0.20 -29.18
CA ASP A 114 3.30 -0.25 -29.22
C ASP A 114 2.70 -0.19 -27.81
N VAL A 115 3.33 0.58 -26.90
CA VAL A 115 2.94 0.67 -25.49
C VAL A 115 1.46 0.97 -25.27
N ASN A 116 0.85 1.71 -26.20
CA ASN A 116 -0.56 2.06 -26.14
C ASN A 116 -1.50 0.91 -26.55
N GLN A 117 -0.95 -0.21 -27.04
CA GLN A 117 -1.74 -1.35 -27.54
C GLN A 117 -1.58 -2.61 -26.68
N TYR A 118 -0.79 -2.57 -25.60
CA TYR A 118 -0.49 -3.74 -24.78
C TYR A 118 -1.67 -4.32 -24.03
N THR A 119 -2.67 -3.52 -23.75
CA THR A 119 -3.81 -3.94 -22.96
C THR A 119 -5.07 -3.82 -23.82
N PRO A 120 -5.52 -4.92 -24.46
CA PRO A 120 -6.71 -4.89 -25.32
C PRO A 120 -7.95 -4.36 -24.59
N GLU A 121 -8.11 -4.70 -23.30
CA GLU A 121 -9.21 -4.24 -22.46
C GLU A 121 -9.19 -2.71 -22.28
N TRP A 122 -7.99 -2.14 -22.14
CA TRP A 122 -7.82 -0.68 -22.07
C TRP A 122 -8.25 0.00 -23.38
N ASN A 123 -7.89 -0.59 -24.50
CA ASN A 123 -8.19 -0.04 -25.81
C ASN A 123 -9.66 -0.14 -26.21
N GLN A 124 -10.42 -1.03 -25.54
CA GLN A 124 -11.87 -1.19 -25.72
C GLN A 124 -12.70 -0.22 -24.88
N ILE A 125 -12.06 0.55 -23.96
CA ILE A 125 -12.79 1.54 -23.17
C ILE A 125 -13.23 2.68 -24.09
N GLU A 126 -14.54 2.81 -24.24
CA GLU A 126 -15.12 3.93 -24.97
C GLU A 126 -14.89 5.23 -24.22
N VAL A 127 -14.23 6.19 -24.87
CA VAL A 127 -13.97 7.51 -24.33
C VAL A 127 -14.79 8.53 -25.09
N ALA A 128 -15.69 9.22 -24.41
CA ALA A 128 -16.40 10.34 -25.00
C ALA A 128 -15.44 11.52 -25.17
N HIS A 129 -15.28 12.01 -26.41
CA HIS A 129 -14.51 13.21 -26.70
C HIS A 129 -15.33 14.45 -26.28
N GLN A 130 -15.14 14.88 -25.05
CA GLN A 130 -15.80 16.06 -24.48
C GLN A 130 -14.73 17.01 -23.91
N PRO A 131 -14.98 18.34 -23.93
CA PRO A 131 -14.02 19.31 -23.38
C PRO A 131 -13.91 19.24 -21.86
N THR A 132 -14.90 18.64 -21.16
CA THR A 132 -14.96 18.47 -19.71
C THR A 132 -15.32 17.04 -19.35
N PHE A 133 -14.87 16.58 -18.19
CA PHE A 133 -15.24 15.26 -17.69
C PHE A 133 -16.72 15.22 -17.28
N ALA A 134 -17.44 14.20 -17.76
CA ALA A 134 -18.83 13.96 -17.35
C ALA A 134 -18.85 13.21 -16.01
N TRP A 135 -19.19 13.90 -14.94
CA TRP A 135 -19.29 13.30 -13.61
C TRP A 135 -20.54 12.41 -13.49
N HIS A 136 -20.35 11.23 -12.93
CA HIS A 136 -21.43 10.30 -12.62
C HIS A 136 -21.70 10.30 -11.11
N ALA A 137 -22.88 10.78 -10.72
CA ALA A 137 -23.23 10.96 -9.30
C ALA A 137 -23.33 9.64 -8.51
N ASP A 138 -23.58 8.53 -9.18
CA ASP A 138 -23.67 7.19 -8.64
C ASP A 138 -22.33 6.43 -8.61
N SER A 139 -21.29 6.99 -9.23
CA SER A 139 -19.96 6.37 -9.24
C SER A 139 -19.42 6.20 -7.81
N THR A 140 -18.95 5.00 -7.51
CA THR A 140 -18.28 4.69 -6.24
C THR A 140 -16.76 4.78 -6.31
N TYR A 141 -16.19 5.11 -7.49
CA TYR A 141 -14.75 5.25 -7.72
C TYR A 141 -14.29 6.69 -7.95
N VAL A 142 -15.06 7.47 -8.74
CA VAL A 142 -14.70 8.84 -9.10
C VAL A 142 -15.92 9.75 -8.91
N ARG A 143 -15.77 10.80 -8.11
CA ARG A 143 -16.84 11.77 -7.84
C ARG A 143 -16.32 13.19 -7.97
N GLU A 144 -17.21 14.08 -8.39
CA GLU A 144 -16.91 15.50 -8.43
C GLU A 144 -16.50 16.00 -7.04
N PRO A 145 -15.33 16.63 -6.89
CA PRO A 145 -14.89 17.11 -5.59
C PRO A 145 -15.67 18.36 -5.16
N PRO A 146 -16.18 18.40 -3.91
CA PRO A 146 -17.05 19.47 -3.46
C PRO A 146 -16.39 20.85 -3.37
N PHE A 147 -15.06 20.90 -3.27
CA PHE A 147 -14.32 22.17 -3.18
C PHE A 147 -14.31 22.95 -4.48
N LEU A 148 -14.57 22.34 -5.64
CA LEU A 148 -14.71 23.06 -6.90
C LEU A 148 -15.98 23.94 -6.95
N ALA A 149 -17.03 23.53 -6.25
CA ALA A 149 -18.30 24.26 -6.20
C ALA A 149 -18.35 25.31 -5.08
N ALA A 150 -17.53 25.21 -4.04
CA ALA A 150 -17.70 25.91 -2.76
C ALA A 150 -16.54 26.84 -2.39
N ALA A 151 -15.71 27.27 -3.33
CA ALA A 151 -14.54 28.11 -3.06
C ALA A 151 -14.89 29.54 -2.61
N LYS A 152 -15.44 29.67 -1.41
CA LYS A 152 -15.43 30.95 -0.69
C LYS A 152 -14.21 30.96 0.23
N PRO A 153 -13.43 32.04 0.27
CA PRO A 153 -12.37 32.18 1.25
C PRO A 153 -12.91 31.93 2.64
N SER A 154 -12.29 31.04 3.41
CA SER A 154 -12.66 30.81 4.80
C SER A 154 -12.44 32.12 5.57
N PRO A 155 -13.39 32.56 6.38
CA PRO A 155 -13.15 33.65 7.31
C PRO A 155 -12.05 33.26 8.31
N GLU A 156 -11.52 34.24 9.03
CA GLU A 156 -10.56 34.02 10.11
C GLU A 156 -11.03 32.90 11.04
N ILE A 157 -10.12 31.95 11.33
CA ILE A 157 -10.45 30.82 12.21
C ILE A 157 -10.57 31.32 13.64
N SER A 158 -11.78 31.30 14.18
CA SER A 158 -12.09 31.73 15.55
C SER A 158 -12.84 30.63 16.29
N GLY A 159 -12.50 30.41 17.55
CA GLY A 159 -13.16 29.43 18.41
C GLY A 159 -13.00 27.95 18.02
N ALA A 160 -12.07 27.65 17.12
CA ALA A 160 -11.79 26.29 16.70
C ALA A 160 -11.18 25.45 17.82
N ARG A 161 -11.48 24.16 17.82
CA ARG A 161 -10.95 23.17 18.77
C ARG A 161 -9.96 22.24 18.09
N ILE A 162 -8.98 21.78 18.87
CA ILE A 162 -7.95 20.86 18.34
C ILE A 162 -8.59 19.49 18.13
N LEU A 163 -8.52 18.97 16.91
CA LEU A 163 -8.95 17.62 16.54
C LEU A 163 -7.85 16.59 16.82
N GLY A 164 -6.59 16.93 16.58
CA GLY A 164 -5.47 16.03 16.80
C GLY A 164 -4.19 16.80 17.02
N LEU A 165 -3.33 16.28 17.90
CA LEU A 165 -2.00 16.78 18.19
C LEU A 165 -0.98 15.70 17.89
N PHE A 166 -0.30 15.83 16.75
CA PHE A 166 0.66 14.85 16.26
C PHE A 166 2.09 15.30 16.53
N GLY A 167 3.02 14.34 16.57
CA GLY A 167 4.45 14.59 16.66
C GLY A 167 5.12 14.60 15.29
N ASP A 168 6.42 14.37 15.32
CA ASP A 168 7.23 14.21 14.12
C ASP A 168 6.91 12.88 13.40
N PHE A 169 7.41 12.73 12.16
CA PHE A 169 7.26 11.55 11.31
C PHE A 169 5.81 11.21 10.90
N ILE A 170 4.91 12.18 10.95
CA ILE A 170 3.57 12.03 10.36
C ILE A 170 3.67 12.30 8.86
N THR A 171 3.19 11.34 8.08
CA THR A 171 3.12 11.44 6.62
C THR A 171 1.67 11.48 6.15
N THR A 172 1.47 11.72 4.86
CA THR A 172 0.13 11.67 4.25
C THR A 172 -0.57 10.33 4.43
N ASP A 173 0.16 9.22 4.59
CA ASP A 173 -0.41 7.88 4.81
C ASP A 173 -1.05 7.71 6.20
N HIS A 174 -0.65 8.52 7.17
CA HIS A 174 -1.29 8.56 8.49
C HIS A 174 -2.64 9.30 8.44
N ILE A 175 -2.79 10.23 7.51
CA ILE A 175 -3.99 11.07 7.38
C ILE A 175 -4.95 10.48 6.36
N SER A 176 -4.45 10.11 5.17
CA SER A 176 -5.24 9.58 4.05
C SER A 176 -4.84 8.14 3.75
N PRO A 177 -5.68 7.16 4.02
CA PRO A 177 -5.32 5.77 3.88
C PRO A 177 -5.20 5.37 2.40
N ALA A 178 -4.38 4.34 2.14
CA ALA A 178 -4.23 3.74 0.82
C ALA A 178 -4.54 2.23 0.82
N GLY A 179 -4.52 1.59 1.98
CA GLY A 179 -4.71 0.15 2.16
C GLY A 179 -6.14 -0.34 2.01
N THR A 180 -6.35 -1.56 2.47
CA THR A 180 -7.67 -2.25 2.43
C THR A 180 -8.71 -1.53 3.26
N ILE A 181 -9.94 -1.47 2.75
CA ILE A 181 -11.09 -0.95 3.48
C ILE A 181 -11.60 -2.03 4.44
N ALA A 182 -11.52 -1.76 5.73
CA ALA A 182 -12.01 -2.69 6.76
C ALA A 182 -13.54 -2.83 6.67
N LYS A 183 -14.03 -4.08 6.85
CA LYS A 183 -15.45 -4.44 6.63
C LYS A 183 -16.42 -3.72 7.59
N ASP A 184 -15.96 -3.30 8.75
CA ASP A 184 -16.71 -2.60 9.80
C ASP A 184 -16.51 -1.08 9.79
N SER A 185 -15.71 -0.57 8.84
CA SER A 185 -15.37 0.84 8.75
C SER A 185 -16.54 1.73 8.26
N PRO A 186 -16.52 3.04 8.53
CA PRO A 186 -17.47 3.98 7.95
C PRO A 186 -17.48 3.98 6.42
N ALA A 187 -16.31 3.74 5.78
CA ALA A 187 -16.21 3.63 4.33
C ALA A 187 -16.90 2.36 3.82
N ALA A 188 -16.79 1.24 4.55
CA ALA A 188 -17.49 0.01 4.21
C ALA A 188 -19.01 0.20 4.25
N ARG A 189 -19.54 0.83 5.30
CA ARG A 189 -20.98 1.14 5.40
C ARG A 189 -21.46 1.98 4.21
N TYR A 190 -20.72 3.03 3.87
CA TYR A 190 -21.01 3.85 2.70
C TYR A 190 -21.07 3.05 1.39
N LEU A 191 -20.16 2.07 1.19
CA LEU A 191 -20.14 1.23 0.00
C LEU A 191 -21.29 0.22 -0.02
N VAL A 192 -21.60 -0.41 1.11
CA VAL A 192 -22.73 -1.35 1.23
C VAL A 192 -24.06 -0.67 0.95
N GLU A 193 -24.29 0.56 1.46
CA GLU A 193 -25.47 1.38 1.17
C GLU A 193 -25.64 1.67 -0.33
N ARG A 194 -24.58 1.54 -1.12
CA ARG A 194 -24.55 1.69 -2.59
C ARG A 194 -24.52 0.35 -3.33
N GLY A 195 -24.82 -0.74 -2.64
CA GLY A 195 -24.89 -2.06 -3.24
C GLY A 195 -23.53 -2.71 -3.54
N ILE A 196 -22.44 -2.19 -3.00
CA ILE A 196 -21.11 -2.78 -3.20
C ILE A 196 -20.89 -3.85 -2.13
N GLU A 197 -20.73 -5.09 -2.57
CA GLU A 197 -20.43 -6.22 -1.68
C GLU A 197 -19.00 -6.11 -1.08
N PRO A 198 -18.76 -6.64 0.13
CA PRO A 198 -17.45 -6.60 0.79
C PRO A 198 -16.27 -7.13 -0.03
N LYS A 199 -16.51 -8.16 -0.85
CA LYS A 199 -15.48 -8.72 -1.76
C LYS A 199 -15.02 -7.73 -2.85
N ASN A 200 -15.86 -6.71 -3.15
CA ASN A 200 -15.65 -5.70 -4.17
C ASN A 200 -15.26 -4.33 -3.60
N PHE A 201 -14.97 -4.23 -2.32
CA PHE A 201 -14.57 -2.95 -1.71
C PHE A 201 -13.29 -2.42 -2.30
N ASN A 202 -12.38 -3.32 -2.67
CA ASN A 202 -11.06 -2.94 -3.13
C ASN A 202 -10.28 -2.19 -2.04
N SER A 203 -9.47 -1.19 -2.39
CA SER A 203 -8.69 -0.42 -1.44
C SER A 203 -9.05 1.07 -1.48
N TYR A 204 -8.69 1.81 -0.42
CA TYR A 204 -8.76 3.26 -0.44
C TYR A 204 -7.98 3.86 -1.61
N GLY A 205 -6.79 3.31 -1.91
CA GLY A 205 -5.98 3.74 -3.04
C GLY A 205 -6.70 3.61 -4.39
N SER A 206 -7.45 2.53 -4.60
CA SER A 206 -8.25 2.33 -5.83
C SER A 206 -9.44 3.29 -5.93
N ARG A 207 -9.96 3.76 -4.80
CA ARG A 207 -11.12 4.67 -4.71
C ARG A 207 -10.73 6.10 -4.38
N ARG A 208 -9.46 6.46 -4.52
CA ARG A 208 -8.93 7.78 -4.16
C ARG A 208 -9.60 8.95 -4.89
N GLY A 209 -10.21 8.70 -6.04
CA GLY A 209 -11.03 9.68 -6.77
C GLY A 209 -12.42 9.91 -6.18
N ASN A 210 -12.79 9.18 -5.12
CA ASN A 210 -14.06 9.36 -4.43
C ASN A 210 -13.83 9.93 -3.02
N HIS A 211 -14.02 11.23 -2.88
CA HIS A 211 -13.84 11.93 -1.60
C HIS A 211 -14.74 11.39 -0.48
N GLU A 212 -15.91 10.86 -0.79
CA GLU A 212 -16.83 10.27 0.18
C GLU A 212 -16.26 8.99 0.83
N VAL A 213 -15.54 8.20 0.06
CA VAL A 213 -14.82 7.03 0.60
C VAL A 213 -13.59 7.50 1.38
N MET A 214 -12.82 8.42 0.81
CA MET A 214 -11.56 8.86 1.40
C MET A 214 -11.73 9.57 2.74
N MET A 215 -12.71 10.47 2.86
CA MET A 215 -12.98 11.17 4.12
C MET A 215 -13.40 10.23 5.25
N ARG A 216 -14.03 9.10 4.92
CA ARG A 216 -14.44 8.08 5.88
C ARG A 216 -13.30 7.16 6.33
N GLY A 217 -12.15 7.30 5.73
CA GLY A 217 -10.91 6.64 6.11
C GLY A 217 -9.86 7.59 6.65
N THR A 218 -10.16 8.88 6.76
CA THR A 218 -9.23 9.86 7.33
C THR A 218 -8.87 9.47 8.76
N PHE A 219 -7.56 9.46 9.04
CA PHE A 219 -6.97 9.01 10.31
C PHE A 219 -7.19 7.53 10.66
N ALA A 220 -7.56 6.68 9.70
CA ALA A 220 -7.78 5.25 9.94
C ALA A 220 -6.48 4.44 10.09
N ASN A 221 -5.30 5.06 10.04
CA ASN A 221 -4.03 4.37 10.26
C ASN A 221 -3.94 3.87 11.69
N VAL A 222 -3.76 2.56 11.87
CA VAL A 222 -3.74 1.89 13.19
C VAL A 222 -2.55 2.27 14.06
N ARG A 223 -1.51 2.86 13.49
CA ARG A 223 -0.29 3.30 14.20
C ARG A 223 -0.22 4.81 14.41
N LEU A 224 -1.27 5.52 14.05
CA LEU A 224 -1.33 6.96 14.27
C LEU A 224 -1.29 7.26 15.78
N ARG A 225 -0.37 8.13 16.19
CA ARG A 225 -0.27 8.61 17.58
C ARG A 225 -0.78 10.02 17.70
N ASN A 226 -1.99 10.15 18.20
CA ASN A 226 -2.53 11.43 18.62
C ASN A 226 -2.21 11.64 20.11
N ARG A 227 -1.43 12.67 20.44
CA ARG A 227 -1.05 12.98 21.83
C ARG A 227 -2.23 13.35 22.74
N MET A 228 -3.40 13.59 22.16
CA MET A 228 -4.64 13.82 22.91
C MET A 228 -5.32 12.51 23.34
N ALA A 229 -5.02 11.37 22.70
CA ALA A 229 -5.61 10.09 22.99
C ALA A 229 -4.67 9.19 23.83
N SER A 230 -5.26 8.25 24.57
CA SER A 230 -4.50 7.29 25.39
C SER A 230 -3.95 6.09 24.59
N ARG A 231 -4.44 5.89 23.35
CA ARG A 231 -4.14 4.75 22.48
C ARG A 231 -3.79 5.16 21.05
N GLU A 232 -3.16 4.24 20.32
CA GLU A 232 -2.84 4.41 18.90
C GLU A 232 -4.07 4.19 18.02
N GLY A 233 -4.01 4.69 16.78
CA GLY A 233 -5.08 4.61 15.79
C GLY A 233 -5.82 5.92 15.62
N GLY A 234 -7.00 5.88 15.00
CA GLY A 234 -7.83 7.05 14.70
C GLY A 234 -8.58 7.63 15.91
N TRP A 235 -7.94 7.65 17.09
CA TRP A 235 -8.57 8.12 18.33
C TRP A 235 -8.24 9.56 18.67
N THR A 236 -9.20 10.26 19.25
CA THR A 236 -9.03 11.62 19.77
C THR A 236 -9.89 11.84 21.01
N LYS A 237 -9.72 13.01 21.62
CA LYS A 237 -10.63 13.50 22.69
C LYS A 237 -11.60 14.52 22.15
N LEU A 238 -12.88 14.25 22.28
CA LEU A 238 -13.94 15.19 21.95
C LEU A 238 -13.87 16.40 22.89
N GLN A 239 -13.83 17.60 22.31
CA GLN A 239 -13.81 18.84 23.07
C GLN A 239 -15.23 19.43 23.14
N PRO A 240 -15.71 19.89 24.32
CA PRO A 240 -15.02 20.03 25.60
C PRO A 240 -15.19 18.83 26.56
N SER A 241 -15.92 17.77 26.20
CA SER A 241 -16.26 16.67 27.12
C SER A 241 -15.03 15.89 27.62
N GLY A 242 -13.97 15.83 26.82
CA GLY A 242 -12.76 15.04 27.11
C GLY A 242 -12.94 13.53 26.85
N GLU A 243 -14.09 13.11 26.33
CA GLU A 243 -14.39 11.72 25.96
C GLU A 243 -13.54 11.26 24.79
N GLU A 244 -12.94 10.07 24.88
CA GLU A 244 -12.21 9.47 23.77
C GLU A 244 -13.17 8.87 22.75
N THR A 245 -12.97 9.25 21.50
CA THR A 245 -13.77 8.78 20.35
C THR A 245 -12.89 8.51 19.15
N SER A 246 -13.39 7.76 18.14
CA SER A 246 -12.72 7.45 16.89
C SER A 246 -13.60 7.72 15.68
#